data_eaacd67e47b07c4b75db1c187aa9480b
#
_entry.id   eaacd67e47b07c4b75db1c187aa9480b
#
_cell.length_a   1.000
_cell.length_b   1.000
_cell.length_c   1.000
_cell.angle_alpha   90.00
_cell.angle_beta   90.00
_cell.angle_gamma   90.00
#
_symmetry.space_group_name_H-M   'P 1'
#
loop_
_entity.id
_entity.type
_entity.pdbx_description
1 polymer ?
#
loop_
_entity_poly.entity_id
_entity_poly.type
_entity_poly.pdbx_seq_one_letter_code
_entity_poly.pdbx_strand_id
1 'polypeptide(L)'
;MRKILFILLALIATAAMAQGKVKDHVEVVYFHGKQRCLTCMAIEKYAREVVDFDFAREKQSGKVLFRTVDITTPEGAKLAKKYRVSWSSLYINGWKGGKEKRNDLTSFAFKHARKHTAEFKKGVKKTIQKNLP
;
A
#
# COMPACT_ATOMS: atom_id res chain seq x y z
N MET A 1 0.38 52.26 4.95
CA MET A 1 -0.54 51.16 5.37
C MET A 1 -1.11 50.40 4.20
N ARG A 2 -1.57 51.01 3.13
CA ARG A 2 -2.13 50.28 1.93
C ARG A 2 -1.12 49.37 1.24
N LYS A 3 0.17 49.70 1.22
CA LYS A 3 1.25 48.87 0.59
C LYS A 3 1.58 47.61 1.41
N ILE A 4 1.42 47.66 2.73
CA ILE A 4 1.68 46.52 3.63
C ILE A 4 0.55 45.47 3.50
N LEU A 5 -0.67 45.91 3.28
CA LEU A 5 -1.83 45.04 3.12
C LEU A 5 -1.74 44.16 1.84
N PHE A 6 -1.19 44.72 0.74
CA PHE A 6 -0.97 43.95 -0.49
C PHE A 6 0.16 42.91 -0.37
N ILE A 7 1.19 43.16 0.44
CA ILE A 7 2.29 42.23 0.67
C ILE A 7 1.81 41.04 1.52
N LEU A 8 0.95 41.25 2.50
CA LEU A 8 0.36 40.20 3.32
C LEU A 8 -0.61 39.29 2.52
N LEU A 9 -1.34 39.87 1.58
CA LEU A 9 -2.24 39.07 0.71
C LEU A 9 -1.46 38.20 -0.27
N ALA A 10 -0.28 38.66 -0.75
CA ALA A 10 0.58 37.89 -1.66
C ALA A 10 1.26 36.71 -0.96
N LEU A 11 1.56 36.79 0.34
CA LEU A 11 2.16 35.69 1.10
C LEU A 11 1.18 34.54 1.39
N ILE A 12 -0.12 34.80 1.44
CA ILE A 12 -1.14 33.78 1.69
C ILE A 12 -1.40 32.94 0.41
N ALA A 13 -1.21 33.52 -0.76
CA ALA A 13 -1.44 32.84 -2.03
C ALA A 13 -0.38 31.79 -2.38
N THR A 14 0.81 31.83 -1.77
CA THR A 14 1.90 30.88 -2.05
C THR A 14 1.85 29.60 -1.21
N ALA A 15 1.07 29.59 -0.12
CA ALA A 15 0.93 28.41 0.73
C ALA A 15 -0.03 27.34 0.17
N ALA A 16 -0.84 27.66 -0.83
CA ALA A 16 -1.82 26.76 -1.41
C ALA A 16 -1.25 25.81 -2.48
N MET A 17 0.01 25.96 -2.88
CA MET A 17 0.62 25.16 -3.95
C MET A 17 1.53 24.01 -3.47
N ALA A 18 1.61 23.74 -2.18
CA ALA A 18 2.49 22.71 -1.60
C ALA A 18 1.79 21.38 -1.32
N GLN A 19 0.62 21.11 -1.91
CA GLN A 19 0.06 19.75 -1.89
C GLN A 19 0.74 18.95 -3.00
N GLY A 20 1.85 18.29 -2.63
CA GLY A 20 2.57 17.40 -3.53
C GLY A 20 1.63 16.34 -4.10
N LYS A 21 1.60 16.20 -5.42
CA LYS A 21 0.90 15.11 -6.10
C LYS A 21 1.44 13.78 -5.57
N VAL A 22 0.55 12.86 -5.19
CA VAL A 22 0.94 11.51 -4.84
C VAL A 22 1.67 10.90 -6.03
N LYS A 23 2.93 10.47 -5.81
CA LYS A 23 3.71 9.81 -6.86
C LYS A 23 3.05 8.51 -7.26
N ASP A 24 3.13 8.17 -8.53
CA ASP A 24 2.73 6.86 -9.03
C ASP A 24 3.58 5.79 -8.36
N HIS A 25 2.92 4.79 -7.79
CA HIS A 25 3.58 3.70 -7.05
C HIS A 25 2.66 2.48 -6.93
N VAL A 26 3.22 1.40 -6.45
CA VAL A 26 2.49 0.19 -6.04
C VAL A 26 2.58 0.03 -4.54
N GLU A 27 1.46 -0.24 -3.90
CA GLU A 27 1.38 -0.50 -2.46
C GLU A 27 0.90 -1.92 -2.21
N VAL A 28 1.71 -2.72 -1.54
CA VAL A 28 1.33 -4.04 -1.03
C VAL A 28 0.83 -3.85 0.39
N VAL A 29 -0.46 -4.10 0.60
CA VAL A 29 -1.12 -3.89 1.90
C VAL A 29 -1.57 -5.22 2.47
N TYR A 30 -1.09 -5.56 3.66
CA TYR A 30 -1.50 -6.74 4.39
C TYR A 30 -2.27 -6.34 5.65
N PHE A 31 -3.54 -6.72 5.69
CA PHE A 31 -4.41 -6.54 6.86
C PHE A 31 -4.31 -7.77 7.76
N HIS A 32 -4.25 -7.56 9.07
CA HIS A 32 -4.26 -8.64 10.05
C HIS A 32 -5.01 -8.25 11.33
N GLY A 33 -5.54 -9.26 12.04
CA GLY A 33 -6.09 -9.12 13.39
C GLY A 33 -5.08 -9.53 14.45
N LYS A 34 -5.55 -9.70 15.68
CA LYS A 34 -4.73 -10.19 16.82
C LYS A 34 -4.29 -11.62 16.65
N GLN A 35 -5.19 -12.49 16.23
CA GLN A 35 -4.87 -13.90 15.99
C GLN A 35 -4.36 -14.09 14.57
N ARG A 36 -3.17 -14.64 14.46
CA ARG A 36 -2.52 -14.93 13.20
C ARG A 36 -2.34 -16.43 13.04
N CYS A 37 -3.01 -17.00 12.06
CA CYS A 37 -2.84 -18.40 11.66
C CYS A 37 -1.49 -18.60 10.95
N LEU A 38 -1.03 -19.84 10.83
CA LEU A 38 0.21 -20.16 10.11
C LEU A 38 0.20 -19.66 8.66
N THR A 39 -0.93 -19.80 7.98
CA THR A 39 -1.09 -19.28 6.62
C THR A 39 -1.08 -17.75 6.60
N CYS A 40 -1.70 -17.10 7.58
CA CYS A 40 -1.66 -15.63 7.72
C CYS A 40 -0.24 -15.11 7.85
N MET A 41 0.58 -15.76 8.69
CA MET A 41 1.99 -15.40 8.86
C MET A 41 2.82 -15.66 7.58
N ALA A 42 2.53 -16.75 6.87
CA ALA A 42 3.19 -17.06 5.61
C ALA A 42 2.88 -16.00 4.53
N ILE A 43 1.65 -15.53 4.45
CA ILE A 43 1.25 -14.47 3.51
C ILE A 43 2.08 -13.21 3.76
N GLU A 44 2.11 -12.73 4.98
CA GLU A 44 2.88 -11.55 5.34
C GLU A 44 4.37 -11.71 5.04
N LYS A 45 4.96 -12.80 5.52
CA LYS A 45 6.39 -13.08 5.35
C LYS A 45 6.79 -13.09 3.88
N TYR A 46 6.12 -13.88 3.07
CA TYR A 46 6.53 -14.08 1.68
C TYR A 46 6.16 -12.92 0.76
N ALA A 47 5.08 -12.19 1.04
CA ALA A 47 4.78 -10.97 0.32
C ALA A 47 5.83 -9.89 0.63
N ARG A 48 6.25 -9.76 1.88
CA ARG A 48 7.34 -8.86 2.29
C ARG A 48 8.66 -9.22 1.62
N GLU A 49 9.01 -10.51 1.59
CA GLU A 49 10.23 -10.97 0.93
C GLU A 49 10.28 -10.61 -0.56
N VAL A 50 9.17 -10.74 -1.27
CA VAL A 50 9.09 -10.32 -2.68
C VAL A 50 9.40 -8.83 -2.82
N VAL A 51 8.81 -7.99 -1.98
CA VAL A 51 9.08 -6.54 -2.01
C VAL A 51 10.54 -6.24 -1.65
N ASP A 52 11.05 -6.85 -0.59
CA ASP A 52 12.38 -6.56 -0.07
C ASP A 52 13.52 -7.04 -0.99
N PHE A 53 13.35 -8.17 -1.67
CA PHE A 53 14.39 -8.78 -2.50
C PHE A 53 14.17 -8.54 -3.99
N ASP A 54 12.99 -8.80 -4.52
CA ASP A 54 12.72 -8.68 -5.95
C ASP A 54 12.51 -7.23 -6.39
N PHE A 55 12.07 -6.36 -5.48
CA PHE A 55 11.80 -4.93 -5.73
C PHE A 55 12.59 -4.01 -4.81
N ALA A 56 13.82 -4.39 -4.45
CA ALA A 56 14.66 -3.61 -3.54
C ALA A 56 14.92 -2.18 -4.04
N ARG A 57 15.16 -2.00 -5.33
CA ARG A 57 15.38 -0.68 -5.96
C ARG A 57 14.11 0.16 -5.93
N GLU A 58 12.99 -0.43 -6.32
CA GLU A 58 11.68 0.23 -6.34
C GLU A 58 11.21 0.57 -4.93
N LYS A 59 11.51 -0.27 -3.95
CA LYS A 59 11.26 0.02 -2.53
C LYS A 59 12.08 1.23 -2.07
N GLN A 60 13.36 1.28 -2.40
CA GLN A 60 14.25 2.38 -2.04
C GLN A 60 13.79 3.71 -2.67
N SER A 61 13.32 3.68 -3.92
CA SER A 61 12.81 4.87 -4.62
C SER A 61 11.37 5.26 -4.28
N GLY A 62 10.67 4.46 -3.46
CA GLY A 62 9.26 4.67 -3.11
C GLY A 62 8.26 4.25 -4.19
N LYS A 63 8.71 3.54 -5.23
CA LYS A 63 7.82 3.02 -6.28
C LYS A 63 7.04 1.77 -5.86
N VAL A 64 7.57 0.99 -4.92
CA VAL A 64 6.89 -0.15 -4.30
C VAL A 64 6.98 -0.01 -2.79
N LEU A 65 5.84 -0.03 -2.14
CA LEU A 65 5.72 0.05 -0.69
C LEU A 65 5.10 -1.22 -0.13
N PHE A 66 5.53 -1.64 1.05
CA PHE A 66 4.89 -2.70 1.81
C PHE A 66 4.36 -2.13 3.13
N ARG A 67 3.08 -2.35 3.40
CA ARG A 67 2.43 -1.89 4.62
C ARG A 67 1.61 -2.99 5.27
N THR A 68 1.77 -3.13 6.60
CA THR A 68 0.88 -3.94 7.43
C THR A 68 -0.13 -3.05 8.12
N VAL A 69 -1.36 -3.52 8.24
CA VAL A 69 -2.46 -2.82 8.90
C VAL A 69 -3.07 -3.73 9.96
N ASP A 70 -2.94 -3.35 11.22
CA ASP A 70 -3.63 -4.02 12.33
C ASP A 70 -5.06 -3.48 12.40
N ILE A 71 -6.03 -4.32 12.03
CA ILE A 71 -7.46 -3.94 12.00
C ILE A 71 -8.07 -3.75 13.39
N THR A 72 -7.34 -4.08 14.45
CA THR A 72 -7.79 -3.89 15.84
C THR A 72 -7.46 -2.51 16.40
N THR A 73 -6.61 -1.74 15.71
CA THR A 73 -6.33 -0.34 16.06
C THR A 73 -7.41 0.58 15.48
N PRO A 74 -7.64 1.78 16.05
CA PRO A 74 -8.60 2.75 15.49
C PRO A 74 -8.32 3.10 14.01
N GLU A 75 -7.06 3.38 13.67
CA GLU A 75 -6.63 3.71 12.30
C GLU A 75 -6.79 2.52 11.36
N GLY A 76 -6.38 1.33 11.82
CA GLY A 76 -6.49 0.09 11.04
C GLY A 76 -7.94 -0.31 10.81
N ALA A 77 -8.81 -0.18 11.81
CA ALA A 77 -10.24 -0.42 11.68
C ALA A 77 -10.90 0.51 10.66
N LYS A 78 -10.51 1.78 10.66
CA LYS A 78 -11.00 2.77 9.70
C LYS A 78 -10.63 2.41 8.26
N LEU A 79 -9.38 2.00 8.06
CA LEU A 79 -8.90 1.56 6.75
C LEU A 79 -9.55 0.24 6.32
N ALA A 80 -9.68 -0.73 7.25
CA ALA A 80 -10.36 -1.99 7.00
C ALA A 80 -11.81 -1.78 6.55
N LYS A 81 -12.53 -0.86 7.18
CA LYS A 81 -13.89 -0.48 6.77
C LYS A 81 -13.92 0.06 5.34
N LYS A 82 -12.97 0.93 4.99
CA LYS A 82 -12.84 1.48 3.64
C LYS A 82 -12.58 0.39 2.59
N TYR A 83 -11.81 -0.63 2.93
CA TYR A 83 -11.53 -1.78 2.07
C TYR A 83 -12.57 -2.92 2.18
N ARG A 84 -13.52 -2.80 3.10
CA ARG A 84 -14.48 -3.86 3.43
C ARG A 84 -13.79 -5.16 3.86
N VAL A 85 -12.75 -5.02 4.66
CA VAL A 85 -11.93 -6.11 5.19
C VAL A 85 -12.31 -6.34 6.65
N SER A 86 -12.54 -7.58 7.05
CA SER A 86 -12.85 -7.98 8.42
C SER A 86 -11.86 -8.98 9.03
N TRP A 87 -10.87 -9.42 8.26
CA TRP A 87 -9.87 -10.40 8.68
C TRP A 87 -8.59 -10.24 7.86
N SER A 88 -7.64 -11.20 7.98
CA SER A 88 -6.39 -11.19 7.20
C SER A 88 -6.65 -11.12 5.70
N SER A 89 -6.09 -10.12 5.05
CA SER A 89 -6.33 -9.86 3.63
C SER A 89 -5.09 -9.26 2.97
N LEU A 90 -4.83 -9.63 1.72
CA LEU A 90 -3.71 -9.12 0.94
C LEU A 90 -4.22 -8.36 -0.28
N TYR A 91 -3.77 -7.11 -0.38
CA TYR A 91 -4.03 -6.24 -1.53
C TYR A 91 -2.74 -5.80 -2.18
N ILE A 92 -2.72 -5.71 -3.49
CA ILE A 92 -1.65 -5.08 -4.26
C ILE A 92 -2.29 -4.00 -5.12
N ASN A 93 -2.03 -2.75 -4.77
CA ASN A 93 -2.72 -1.60 -5.34
C ASN A 93 -1.78 -0.76 -6.16
N GLY A 94 -2.20 -0.40 -7.37
CA GLY A 94 -1.50 0.54 -8.22
C GLY A 94 -2.06 1.96 -8.07
N TRP A 95 -1.17 2.94 -7.94
CA TRP A 95 -1.52 4.35 -7.89
C TRP A 95 -0.98 5.06 -9.14
N LYS A 96 -1.87 5.60 -9.94
CA LYS A 96 -1.53 6.37 -11.17
C LYS A 96 -2.38 7.63 -11.25
N GLY A 97 -1.72 8.78 -11.35
CA GLY A 97 -2.40 10.06 -11.44
C GLY A 97 -3.32 10.35 -10.24
N GLY A 98 -2.94 9.88 -9.04
CA GLY A 98 -3.74 10.02 -7.82
C GLY A 98 -4.92 9.06 -7.72
N LYS A 99 -5.10 8.16 -8.68
CA LYS A 99 -6.16 7.14 -8.69
C LYS A 99 -5.63 5.78 -8.27
N GLU A 100 -6.34 5.13 -7.35
CA GLU A 100 -6.02 3.80 -6.83
C GLU A 100 -6.75 2.72 -7.62
N LYS A 101 -5.99 1.73 -8.08
CA LYS A 101 -6.52 0.47 -8.61
C LYS A 101 -6.23 -0.64 -7.61
N ARG A 102 -7.26 -1.17 -6.96
CA ARG A 102 -7.14 -2.24 -5.97
C ARG A 102 -7.16 -3.60 -6.64
N ASN A 103 -6.25 -4.47 -6.23
CA ASN A 103 -6.24 -5.88 -6.59
C ASN A 103 -6.26 -6.71 -5.31
N ASP A 104 -7.35 -7.41 -5.07
CA ASP A 104 -7.53 -8.30 -3.94
C ASP A 104 -6.92 -9.67 -4.24
N LEU A 105 -5.82 -9.99 -3.58
CA LEU A 105 -5.13 -11.27 -3.70
C LEU A 105 -5.42 -12.21 -2.51
N THR A 106 -6.40 -11.89 -1.67
CA THR A 106 -6.64 -12.65 -0.44
C THR A 106 -6.90 -14.13 -0.69
N SER A 107 -7.82 -14.48 -1.59
CA SER A 107 -8.11 -15.88 -1.90
C SER A 107 -6.92 -16.63 -2.51
N PHE A 108 -6.20 -15.98 -3.42
CA PHE A 108 -4.97 -16.51 -4.00
C PHE A 108 -3.89 -16.73 -2.92
N ALA A 109 -3.72 -15.77 -2.02
CA ALA A 109 -2.74 -15.84 -0.94
C ALA A 109 -3.04 -17.01 0.02
N PHE A 110 -4.27 -17.18 0.47
CA PHE A 110 -4.65 -18.28 1.36
C PHE A 110 -4.48 -19.65 0.71
N LYS A 111 -4.72 -19.75 -0.59
CA LYS A 111 -4.54 -20.99 -1.34
C LYS A 111 -3.07 -21.36 -1.53
N HIS A 112 -2.19 -20.40 -1.75
CA HIS A 112 -0.83 -20.67 -2.23
C HIS A 112 0.30 -20.36 -1.24
N ALA A 113 0.18 -19.35 -0.38
CA ALA A 113 1.31 -18.84 0.39
C ALA A 113 2.06 -19.89 1.21
N ARG A 114 1.34 -20.80 1.85
CA ARG A 114 1.95 -21.82 2.72
C ARG A 114 2.33 -23.09 1.97
N LYS A 115 1.45 -23.61 1.11
CA LYS A 115 1.62 -24.92 0.46
C LYS A 115 2.31 -24.81 -0.92
N HIS A 116 2.18 -23.69 -1.57
CA HIS A 116 2.71 -23.43 -2.91
C HIS A 116 3.45 -22.09 -2.94
N THR A 117 4.45 -21.96 -2.07
CA THR A 117 5.14 -20.68 -1.79
C THR A 117 5.78 -20.06 -3.04
N ALA A 118 6.39 -20.89 -3.91
CA ALA A 118 6.99 -20.40 -5.15
C ALA A 118 5.94 -19.77 -6.09
N GLU A 119 4.78 -20.42 -6.22
CA GLU A 119 3.64 -19.90 -7.01
C GLU A 119 3.08 -18.62 -6.40
N PHE A 120 2.97 -18.56 -5.07
CA PHE A 120 2.55 -17.38 -4.35
C PHE A 120 3.47 -16.19 -4.64
N LYS A 121 4.78 -16.35 -4.46
CA LYS A 121 5.76 -15.31 -4.73
C LYS A 121 5.73 -14.85 -6.18
N LYS A 122 5.61 -15.79 -7.12
CA LYS A 122 5.48 -15.49 -8.55
C LYS A 122 4.24 -14.65 -8.86
N GLY A 123 3.09 -14.99 -8.27
CA GLY A 123 1.85 -14.23 -8.44
C GLY A 123 1.91 -12.83 -7.85
N VAL A 124 2.49 -12.69 -6.66
CA VAL A 124 2.74 -11.37 -6.04
C VAL A 124 3.65 -10.52 -6.92
N LYS A 125 4.78 -11.06 -7.36
CA LYS A 125 5.72 -10.38 -8.24
C LYS A 125 5.06 -9.92 -9.54
N LYS A 126 4.32 -10.80 -10.20
CA LYS A 126 3.60 -10.50 -11.45
C LYS A 126 2.59 -9.37 -11.26
N THR A 127 1.83 -9.40 -10.16
CA THR A 127 0.84 -8.37 -9.86
C THR A 127 1.50 -7.02 -9.60
N ILE A 128 2.61 -6.98 -8.86
CA ILE A 128 3.39 -5.75 -8.66
C ILE A 128 3.88 -5.21 -10.01
N GLN A 129 4.52 -6.05 -10.83
CA GLN A 129 5.05 -5.65 -12.14
C GLN A 129 3.97 -5.06 -13.04
N LYS A 130 2.79 -5.68 -13.08
CA LYS A 130 1.65 -5.23 -13.90
C LYS A 130 1.12 -3.85 -13.47
N ASN A 131 1.28 -3.48 -12.21
CA ASN A 131 0.78 -2.23 -11.64
C ASN A 131 1.87 -1.14 -11.46
N LEU A 132 3.12 -1.44 -11.75
CA LEU A 132 4.19 -0.44 -11.78
C LEU A 132 3.90 0.65 -12.82
N PRO A 133 4.28 1.90 -12.50
CA PRO A 133 4.14 3.00 -13.45
C PRO A 133 4.95 2.80 -14.72
#